data_dc0490a5dbb95bcb2aa91f238e50e5fb
#
_entry.id   dc0490a5dbb95bcb2aa91f238e50e5fb
#
_cell.length_a   1.000
_cell.length_b   1.000
_cell.length_c   1.000
_cell.angle_alpha   90.00
_cell.angle_beta   90.00
_cell.angle_gamma   90.00
#
_symmetry.space_group_name_H-M   'P 1'
#
loop_
_entity.id
_entity.type
_entity.pdbx_description
1 polymer ?
#
loop_
_entity_poly.entity_id
_entity_poly.type
_entity_poly.pdbx_seq_one_letter_code
_entity_poly.pdbx_strand_id
1 'polypeptide(L)'
;AGLTGCTLGPDYARPNIDSPEQWRVDDSVANDLANSKWWLQFNDPMLDKLVEDSLRGNLDVRIAAARVDQFLGALNATRSQLYPQIGYGAEASRAQASRIGQPPLPPGADPYFSLYQASLGTAWQLDLFGRVQRLSEAAQAQVYASEQAQRGVVLTLVGNVAASYIGLRALDRQLEIAK
;
A
#
# COMPACT_ATOMS: atom_id res chain seq x y z
N ALA A 1 28.35 -18.52 -18.81
CA ALA A 1 28.89 -17.83 -17.65
C ALA A 1 27.80 -16.92 -17.13
N GLY A 2 27.12 -17.30 -16.04
CA GLY A 2 26.10 -16.46 -15.39
C GLY A 2 26.81 -15.36 -14.60
N LEU A 3 26.49 -14.11 -14.92
CA LEU A 3 26.80 -12.97 -14.06
C LEU A 3 25.85 -13.06 -12.83
N THR A 4 26.32 -13.71 -11.77
CA THR A 4 25.68 -13.57 -10.47
C THR A 4 26.02 -12.17 -9.98
N GLY A 5 25.09 -11.21 -10.16
CA GLY A 5 25.21 -9.87 -9.61
C GLY A 5 25.27 -9.97 -8.09
N CYS A 6 26.35 -9.46 -7.48
CA CYS A 6 26.46 -9.36 -6.03
C CYS A 6 25.53 -8.24 -5.55
N THR A 7 24.44 -8.57 -4.88
CA THR A 7 23.64 -7.58 -4.15
C THR A 7 24.47 -7.08 -2.97
N LEU A 8 24.70 -5.75 -2.92
CA LEU A 8 25.39 -5.12 -1.80
C LEU A 8 24.41 -4.85 -0.65
N GLY A 9 24.90 -5.04 0.57
CA GLY A 9 24.18 -4.78 1.81
C GLY A 9 23.86 -6.05 2.60
N PRO A 10 23.51 -5.91 3.89
CA PRO A 10 23.16 -7.03 4.74
C PRO A 10 21.81 -7.61 4.33
N ASP A 11 21.68 -8.94 4.43
CA ASP A 11 20.39 -9.60 4.33
C ASP A 11 19.55 -9.33 5.59
N TYR A 12 18.22 -9.25 5.42
CA TYR A 12 17.33 -9.08 6.55
C TYR A 12 17.43 -10.30 7.49
N ALA A 13 17.78 -10.03 8.74
CA ALA A 13 17.68 -11.01 9.81
C ALA A 13 16.57 -10.58 10.79
N ARG A 14 15.66 -11.50 11.11
CA ARG A 14 14.62 -11.21 12.10
C ARG A 14 15.29 -10.89 13.45
N PRO A 15 14.97 -9.70 14.05
CA PRO A 15 15.52 -9.40 15.38
C PRO A 15 15.05 -10.41 16.40
N ASN A 16 15.97 -10.83 17.30
CA ASN A 16 15.61 -11.64 18.44
C ASN A 16 14.90 -10.71 19.45
N ILE A 17 13.63 -10.99 19.72
CA ILE A 17 12.85 -10.26 20.71
C ILE A 17 12.83 -11.13 21.96
N ASP A 18 13.30 -10.59 23.10
CA ASP A 18 13.14 -11.24 24.40
C ASP A 18 11.64 -11.33 24.71
N SER A 19 11.08 -12.49 24.46
CA SER A 19 9.68 -12.81 24.80
C SER A 19 9.69 -13.81 25.95
N PRO A 20 8.67 -13.79 26.83
CA PRO A 20 8.53 -14.80 27.87
C PRO A 20 8.57 -16.21 27.27
N GLU A 21 9.24 -17.14 27.97
CA GLU A 21 9.34 -18.55 27.53
C GLU A 21 7.98 -19.22 27.38
N GLN A 22 6.97 -18.75 28.10
CA GLN A 22 5.60 -19.25 28.05
C GLN A 22 4.60 -18.10 28.23
N TRP A 23 3.61 -18.06 27.35
CA TRP A 23 2.41 -17.22 27.48
C TRP A 23 1.33 -17.98 28.25
N ARG A 24 0.36 -17.25 28.84
CA ARG A 24 -0.80 -17.88 29.52
C ARG A 24 -1.64 -18.75 28.57
N VAL A 25 -1.62 -18.45 27.29
CA VAL A 25 -2.34 -19.16 26.24
C VAL A 25 -1.31 -19.71 25.28
N ASP A 26 -1.44 -20.96 24.89
CA ASP A 26 -0.58 -21.59 23.89
C ASP A 26 -0.64 -20.83 22.58
N ASP A 27 0.52 -20.63 21.93
CA ASP A 27 0.63 -19.85 20.69
C ASP A 27 -0.29 -20.37 19.58
N SER A 28 -0.51 -21.68 19.49
CA SER A 28 -1.43 -22.28 18.52
C SER A 28 -2.87 -21.86 18.77
N VAL A 29 -3.31 -21.89 20.02
CA VAL A 29 -4.65 -21.47 20.44
C VAL A 29 -4.83 -19.97 20.29
N ALA A 30 -3.82 -19.18 20.62
CA ALA A 30 -3.85 -17.73 20.46
C ALA A 30 -3.94 -17.32 18.98
N ASN A 31 -3.21 -18.01 18.09
CA ASN A 31 -3.28 -17.78 16.66
C ASN A 31 -4.66 -18.15 16.07
N ASP A 32 -5.23 -19.25 16.49
CA ASP A 32 -6.56 -19.68 16.09
C ASP A 32 -7.64 -18.68 16.56
N LEU A 33 -7.54 -18.20 17.78
CA LEU A 33 -8.44 -17.18 18.33
C LEU A 33 -8.29 -15.84 17.59
N ALA A 34 -7.09 -15.39 17.30
CA ALA A 34 -6.85 -14.13 16.60
C ALA A 34 -7.32 -14.14 15.14
N ASN A 35 -7.30 -15.31 14.49
CA ASN A 35 -7.69 -15.50 13.10
C ASN A 35 -9.13 -16.02 12.93
N SER A 36 -9.78 -16.46 14.01
CA SER A 36 -11.16 -16.96 14.00
C SER A 36 -12.17 -15.87 14.34
N LYS A 37 -13.44 -16.15 14.07
CA LYS A 37 -14.59 -15.34 14.49
C LYS A 37 -14.85 -15.60 15.99
N TRP A 38 -13.92 -15.19 16.87
CA TRP A 38 -13.92 -15.47 18.31
C TRP A 38 -15.20 -15.02 19.01
N TRP A 39 -15.89 -14.00 18.51
CA TRP A 39 -17.16 -13.50 19.09
C TRP A 39 -18.31 -14.51 18.98
N LEU A 40 -18.24 -15.48 18.03
CA LEU A 40 -19.24 -16.55 17.92
C LEU A 40 -19.29 -17.45 19.18
N GLN A 41 -18.22 -17.45 20.00
CA GLN A 41 -18.19 -18.21 21.25
C GLN A 41 -19.20 -17.69 22.30
N PHE A 42 -19.67 -16.45 22.16
CA PHE A 42 -20.72 -15.89 23.01
C PHE A 42 -22.10 -16.45 22.71
N ASN A 43 -22.30 -17.14 21.57
CA ASN A 43 -23.58 -17.70 21.12
C ASN A 43 -24.73 -16.67 21.15
N ASP A 44 -24.43 -15.42 20.77
CA ASP A 44 -25.39 -14.31 20.74
C ASP A 44 -25.59 -13.83 19.30
N PRO A 45 -26.72 -14.18 18.64
CA PRO A 45 -26.98 -13.80 17.24
C PRO A 45 -27.06 -12.29 17.02
N MET A 46 -27.38 -11.50 18.06
CA MET A 46 -27.41 -10.04 17.95
C MET A 46 -26.00 -9.48 17.89
N LEU A 47 -25.08 -10.01 18.71
CA LEU A 47 -23.67 -9.66 18.66
C LEU A 47 -23.07 -10.00 17.28
N ASP A 48 -23.36 -11.19 16.77
CA ASP A 48 -22.89 -11.63 15.47
C ASP A 48 -23.31 -10.66 14.36
N LYS A 49 -24.58 -10.29 14.35
CA LYS A 49 -25.14 -9.33 13.39
C LYS A 49 -24.47 -7.95 13.51
N LEU A 50 -24.30 -7.43 14.72
CA LEU A 50 -23.68 -6.13 14.96
C LEU A 50 -22.22 -6.11 14.46
N VAL A 51 -21.47 -7.18 14.69
CA VAL A 51 -20.09 -7.30 14.20
C VAL A 51 -20.08 -7.37 12.67
N GLU A 52 -20.93 -8.16 12.04
CA GLU A 52 -20.99 -8.26 10.58
C GLU A 52 -21.39 -6.93 9.92
N ASP A 53 -22.37 -6.24 10.46
CA ASP A 53 -22.83 -4.94 9.95
C ASP A 53 -21.71 -3.88 10.12
N SER A 54 -21.01 -3.90 11.27
CA SER A 54 -19.89 -2.98 11.51
C SER A 54 -18.72 -3.23 10.54
N LEU A 55 -18.35 -4.48 10.31
CA LEU A 55 -17.27 -4.83 9.37
C LEU A 55 -17.60 -4.42 7.92
N ARG A 56 -18.86 -4.55 7.53
CA ARG A 56 -19.33 -4.20 6.19
C ARG A 56 -19.38 -2.69 5.96
N GLY A 57 -19.78 -1.93 6.97
CA GLY A 57 -20.03 -0.49 6.86
C GLY A 57 -18.88 0.41 7.31
N ASN A 58 -17.88 -0.09 8.00
CA ASN A 58 -16.86 0.73 8.63
C ASN A 58 -15.88 1.33 7.61
N LEU A 59 -15.68 2.64 7.69
CA LEU A 59 -14.79 3.37 6.79
C LEU A 59 -13.31 3.14 7.11
N ASP A 60 -12.95 2.90 8.38
CA ASP A 60 -11.55 2.66 8.77
C ASP A 60 -11.05 1.34 8.19
N VAL A 61 -11.91 0.30 8.14
CA VAL A 61 -11.59 -0.98 7.48
C VAL A 61 -11.34 -0.76 5.98
N ARG A 62 -12.18 0.07 5.32
CA ARG A 62 -12.01 0.41 3.90
C ARG A 62 -10.75 1.24 3.65
N ILE A 63 -10.45 2.19 4.53
CA ILE A 63 -9.20 2.97 4.46
C ILE A 63 -7.99 2.05 4.63
N ALA A 64 -8.03 1.12 5.60
CA ALA A 64 -6.94 0.18 5.81
C ALA A 64 -6.72 -0.73 4.58
N ALA A 65 -7.80 -1.21 3.93
CA ALA A 65 -7.71 -1.97 2.69
C ALA A 65 -7.08 -1.12 1.56
N ALA A 66 -7.55 0.12 1.36
CA ALA A 66 -7.00 1.01 0.34
C ALA A 66 -5.51 1.35 0.57
N ARG A 67 -5.05 1.35 1.83
CA ARG A 67 -3.61 1.50 2.15
C ARG A 67 -2.79 0.31 1.70
N VAL A 68 -3.31 -0.91 1.79
CA VAL A 68 -2.63 -2.10 1.22
C VAL A 68 -2.47 -1.93 -0.28
N ASP A 69 -3.52 -1.52 -1.00
CA ASP A 69 -3.46 -1.27 -2.45
C ASP A 69 -2.46 -0.16 -2.79
N GLN A 70 -2.38 0.89 -1.98
CA GLN A 70 -1.39 1.96 -2.12
C GLN A 70 0.05 1.42 -2.04
N PHE A 71 0.37 0.58 -1.06
CA PHE A 71 1.70 -0.01 -0.92
C PHE A 71 2.00 -1.02 -2.02
N LEU A 72 1.01 -1.78 -2.49
CA LEU A 72 1.15 -2.63 -3.68
C LEU A 72 1.49 -1.81 -4.93
N GLY A 73 0.82 -0.67 -5.12
CA GLY A 73 1.13 0.27 -6.20
C GLY A 73 2.57 0.81 -6.11
N ALA A 74 3.02 1.18 -4.91
CA ALA A 74 4.39 1.64 -4.66
C ALA A 74 5.44 0.54 -4.93
N LEU A 75 5.16 -0.69 -4.53
CA LEU A 75 5.99 -1.86 -4.83
C LEU A 75 6.13 -2.06 -6.35
N ASN A 76 5.01 -2.03 -7.07
CA ASN A 76 5.01 -2.18 -8.53
C ASN A 76 5.78 -1.05 -9.22
N ALA A 77 5.63 0.20 -8.76
CA ALA A 77 6.39 1.34 -9.24
C ALA A 77 7.91 1.19 -8.98
N THR A 78 8.28 0.65 -7.82
CA THR A 78 9.69 0.35 -7.51
C THR A 78 10.23 -0.75 -8.42
N ARG A 79 9.50 -1.84 -8.59
CA ARG A 79 9.89 -2.97 -9.45
C ARG A 79 9.97 -2.58 -10.93
N SER A 80 9.18 -1.60 -11.37
CA SER A 80 9.23 -1.14 -12.76
C SER A 80 10.60 -0.59 -13.16
N GLN A 81 11.40 -0.11 -12.21
CA GLN A 81 12.76 0.36 -12.45
C GLN A 81 13.74 -0.76 -12.90
N LEU A 82 13.39 -2.03 -12.67
CA LEU A 82 14.14 -3.19 -13.16
C LEU A 82 14.03 -3.38 -14.68
N TYR A 83 13.06 -2.73 -15.31
CA TYR A 83 12.75 -2.88 -16.73
C TYR A 83 13.06 -1.61 -17.51
N PRO A 84 13.29 -1.72 -18.84
CA PRO A 84 13.45 -0.56 -19.69
C PRO A 84 12.23 0.36 -19.62
N GLN A 85 12.47 1.65 -19.45
CA GLN A 85 11.41 2.68 -19.49
C GLN A 85 11.30 3.20 -20.91
N ILE A 86 10.09 3.13 -21.48
CA ILE A 86 9.82 3.60 -22.82
C ILE A 86 9.01 4.89 -22.68
N GLY A 87 9.56 5.99 -23.20
CA GLY A 87 8.89 7.28 -23.27
C GLY A 87 8.56 7.64 -24.70
N TYR A 88 7.44 8.28 -24.90
CA TYR A 88 7.08 8.90 -26.18
C TYR A 88 6.65 10.34 -25.94
N GLY A 89 6.89 11.19 -26.94
CA GLY A 89 6.47 12.58 -26.92
C GLY A 89 6.02 13.01 -28.31
N ALA A 90 5.03 13.87 -28.34
CA ALA A 90 4.62 14.56 -29.56
C ALA A 90 4.41 16.03 -29.21
N GLU A 91 4.97 16.90 -30.04
CA GLU A 91 4.82 18.34 -29.90
C GLU A 91 4.40 18.95 -31.26
N ALA A 92 3.48 19.87 -31.18
CA ALA A 92 3.10 20.69 -32.32
C ALA A 92 3.15 22.14 -31.83
N SER A 93 3.98 22.93 -32.50
CA SER A 93 4.12 24.35 -32.17
C SER A 93 4.03 25.21 -33.44
N ARG A 94 3.50 26.42 -33.31
CA ARG A 94 3.52 27.44 -34.32
C ARG A 94 4.30 28.63 -33.78
N ALA A 95 5.37 28.99 -34.47
CA ALA A 95 6.24 30.05 -34.07
C ALA A 95 6.35 31.13 -35.15
N GLN A 96 6.73 32.32 -34.72
CA GLN A 96 7.05 33.43 -35.61
C GLN A 96 8.53 33.71 -35.50
N ALA A 97 9.24 33.62 -36.63
CA ALA A 97 10.63 34.00 -36.71
C ALA A 97 10.77 35.51 -36.63
N SER A 98 11.79 35.99 -35.95
CA SER A 98 12.10 37.43 -35.90
C SER A 98 12.61 37.93 -37.24
N ARG A 99 12.05 39.01 -37.72
CA ARG A 99 12.50 39.66 -38.98
C ARG A 99 13.84 40.37 -38.84
N ILE A 100 14.22 40.69 -37.60
CA ILE A 100 15.49 41.37 -37.24
C ILE A 100 16.44 40.48 -36.48
N GLY A 101 16.13 39.15 -36.40
CA GLY A 101 16.99 38.14 -35.73
C GLY A 101 18.27 37.84 -36.51
N GLN A 102 19.18 37.08 -35.89
CA GLN A 102 20.37 36.57 -36.59
C GLN A 102 20.28 35.04 -36.73
N PRO A 103 20.29 34.52 -37.97
CA PRO A 103 20.28 35.27 -39.25
C PRO A 103 18.95 35.95 -39.55
N PRO A 104 18.95 37.08 -40.26
CA PRO A 104 17.71 37.77 -40.62
C PRO A 104 16.88 36.93 -41.63
N LEU A 105 15.58 37.08 -41.53
CA LEU A 105 14.68 36.37 -42.45
C LEU A 105 14.86 36.94 -43.88
N PRO A 106 14.93 36.11 -44.93
CA PRO A 106 15.02 36.58 -46.29
C PRO A 106 13.85 37.50 -46.64
N PRO A 107 14.05 38.55 -47.47
CA PRO A 107 12.97 39.44 -47.90
C PRO A 107 11.85 38.65 -48.60
N GLY A 108 10.61 38.87 -48.13
CA GLY A 108 9.42 38.18 -48.68
C GLY A 108 9.10 36.83 -48.10
N ALA A 109 9.92 36.28 -47.20
CA ALA A 109 9.64 35.02 -46.52
C ALA A 109 8.52 35.18 -45.43
N ASP A 110 7.64 34.18 -45.37
CA ASP A 110 6.64 34.12 -44.28
C ASP A 110 7.36 33.91 -42.92
N PRO A 111 7.16 34.79 -41.95
CA PRO A 111 7.77 34.62 -40.63
C PRO A 111 7.13 33.48 -39.80
N TYR A 112 5.94 33.02 -40.20
CA TYR A 112 5.25 31.99 -39.45
C TYR A 112 5.60 30.61 -39.96
N PHE A 113 5.93 29.71 -39.03
CA PHE A 113 6.18 28.31 -39.36
C PHE A 113 5.58 27.40 -38.30
N SER A 114 5.22 26.19 -38.69
CA SER A 114 4.74 25.16 -37.83
C SER A 114 5.80 24.09 -37.71
N LEU A 115 6.10 23.68 -36.44
CA LEU A 115 7.01 22.60 -36.12
C LEU A 115 6.21 21.45 -35.53
N TYR A 116 6.40 20.28 -36.11
CA TYR A 116 5.85 19.02 -35.59
C TYR A 116 6.99 18.10 -35.24
N GLN A 117 7.02 17.65 -34.01
CA GLN A 117 8.05 16.74 -33.53
C GLN A 117 7.40 15.53 -32.89
N ALA A 118 7.85 14.36 -33.26
CA ALA A 118 7.53 13.12 -32.55
C ALA A 118 8.82 12.45 -32.11
N SER A 119 8.86 11.96 -30.88
CA SER A 119 10.02 11.30 -30.31
C SER A 119 9.60 10.02 -29.63
N LEU A 120 10.44 9.00 -29.74
CA LEU A 120 10.39 7.75 -28.99
C LEU A 120 11.76 7.54 -28.36
N GLY A 121 11.79 7.35 -27.07
CA GLY A 121 13.04 7.13 -26.32
C GLY A 121 12.91 5.95 -25.39
N THR A 122 14.03 5.30 -25.11
CA THR A 122 14.12 4.28 -24.06
C THR A 122 15.29 4.59 -23.16
N ALA A 123 15.08 4.38 -21.86
CA ALA A 123 16.12 4.48 -20.85
C ALA A 123 16.06 3.25 -19.94
N TRP A 124 17.19 2.66 -19.67
CA TRP A 124 17.28 1.52 -18.77
C TRP A 124 18.55 1.60 -17.93
N GLN A 125 18.37 1.54 -16.61
CA GLN A 125 19.47 1.47 -15.67
C GLN A 125 19.63 0.02 -15.19
N LEU A 126 20.72 -0.62 -15.58
CA LEU A 126 21.04 -1.97 -15.11
C LEU A 126 21.36 -1.94 -13.62
N ASP A 127 20.71 -2.81 -12.87
CA ASP A 127 20.90 -2.92 -11.41
C ASP A 127 22.04 -3.88 -11.08
N LEU A 128 23.27 -3.47 -11.37
CA LEU A 128 24.48 -4.32 -11.21
C LEU A 128 24.79 -4.62 -9.74
N PHE A 129 24.40 -3.73 -8.83
CA PHE A 129 24.72 -3.83 -7.40
C PHE A 129 23.50 -4.10 -6.53
N GLY A 130 22.33 -4.38 -7.12
CA GLY A 130 21.11 -4.76 -6.41
C GLY A 130 20.40 -3.61 -5.68
N ARG A 131 20.64 -2.34 -6.04
CA ARG A 131 19.95 -1.19 -5.41
C ARG A 131 18.45 -1.29 -5.55
N VAL A 132 17.94 -1.51 -6.76
CA VAL A 132 16.50 -1.60 -7.02
C VAL A 132 15.92 -2.88 -6.42
N GLN A 133 16.70 -3.97 -6.41
CA GLN A 133 16.32 -5.20 -5.75
C GLN A 133 16.10 -4.98 -4.25
N ARG A 134 17.06 -4.33 -3.55
CA ARG A 134 16.91 -4.01 -2.12
C ARG A 134 15.76 -3.03 -1.84
N LEU A 135 15.53 -2.04 -2.70
CA LEU A 135 14.36 -1.17 -2.61
C LEU A 135 13.06 -1.95 -2.78
N SER A 136 13.03 -2.94 -3.67
CA SER A 136 11.86 -3.80 -3.87
C SER A 136 11.58 -4.70 -2.67
N GLU A 137 12.61 -5.22 -2.03
CA GLU A 137 12.49 -5.97 -0.77
C GLU A 137 11.91 -5.09 0.35
N ALA A 138 12.41 -3.86 0.49
CA ALA A 138 11.89 -2.91 1.46
C ALA A 138 10.43 -2.53 1.18
N ALA A 139 10.07 -2.28 -0.09
CA ALA A 139 8.70 -2.00 -0.48
C ALA A 139 7.77 -3.21 -0.24
N GLN A 140 8.25 -4.43 -0.46
CA GLN A 140 7.51 -5.65 -0.15
C GLN A 140 7.24 -5.79 1.35
N ALA A 141 8.23 -5.48 2.19
CA ALA A 141 8.07 -5.47 3.64
C ALA A 141 7.01 -4.45 4.10
N GLN A 142 6.91 -3.29 3.43
CA GLN A 142 5.84 -2.30 3.69
C GLN A 142 4.45 -2.84 3.33
N VAL A 143 4.31 -3.62 2.27
CA VAL A 143 3.05 -4.31 1.95
C VAL A 143 2.66 -5.24 3.10
N TYR A 144 3.55 -6.11 3.53
CA TYR A 144 3.28 -7.02 4.66
C TYR A 144 2.93 -6.28 5.95
N ALA A 145 3.62 -5.18 6.24
CA ALA A 145 3.30 -4.33 7.40
C ALA A 145 1.90 -3.73 7.29
N SER A 146 1.48 -3.27 6.11
CA SER A 146 0.15 -2.71 5.88
C SER A 146 -0.97 -3.75 6.00
N GLU A 147 -0.72 -4.99 5.54
CA GLU A 147 -1.65 -6.11 5.73
C GLU A 147 -1.87 -6.44 7.21
N GLN A 148 -0.79 -6.45 8.02
CA GLN A 148 -0.91 -6.65 9.46
C GLN A 148 -1.61 -5.48 10.14
N ALA A 149 -1.38 -4.25 9.70
CA ALA A 149 -2.09 -3.08 10.20
C ALA A 149 -3.59 -3.16 9.89
N GLN A 150 -3.99 -3.61 8.70
CA GLN A 150 -5.39 -3.86 8.36
C GLN A 150 -6.04 -4.88 9.30
N ARG A 151 -5.36 -6.00 9.59
CA ARG A 151 -5.84 -7.00 10.57
C ARG A 151 -6.01 -6.38 11.95
N GLY A 152 -5.09 -5.53 12.38
CA GLY A 152 -5.19 -4.79 13.64
C GLY A 152 -6.41 -3.89 13.71
N VAL A 153 -6.75 -3.18 12.62
CA VAL A 153 -7.96 -2.34 12.53
C VAL A 153 -9.22 -3.20 12.68
N VAL A 154 -9.30 -4.34 11.99
CA VAL A 154 -10.43 -5.27 12.09
C VAL A 154 -10.58 -5.80 13.51
N LEU A 155 -9.49 -6.25 14.13
CA LEU A 155 -9.50 -6.77 15.50
C LEU A 155 -9.98 -5.72 16.51
N THR A 156 -9.48 -4.49 16.38
CA THR A 156 -9.87 -3.36 17.25
C THR A 156 -11.35 -3.02 17.09
N LEU A 157 -11.85 -2.98 15.85
CA LEU A 157 -13.26 -2.70 15.57
C LEU A 157 -14.16 -3.75 16.22
N VAL A 158 -13.88 -5.03 15.98
CA VAL A 158 -14.66 -6.15 16.54
C VAL A 158 -14.61 -6.13 18.07
N GLY A 159 -13.45 -5.90 18.67
CA GLY A 159 -13.29 -5.77 20.11
C GLY A 159 -14.12 -4.63 20.69
N ASN A 160 -14.14 -3.46 20.04
CA ASN A 160 -14.91 -2.31 20.49
C ASN A 160 -16.43 -2.56 20.38
N VAL A 161 -16.91 -3.19 19.29
CA VAL A 161 -18.31 -3.56 19.12
C VAL A 161 -18.74 -4.53 20.22
N ALA A 162 -17.97 -5.59 20.44
CA ALA A 162 -18.27 -6.59 21.47
C ALA A 162 -18.27 -5.97 22.87
N ALA A 163 -17.27 -5.17 23.23
CA ALA A 163 -17.20 -4.51 24.51
C ALA A 163 -18.38 -3.55 24.75
N SER A 164 -18.74 -2.76 23.74
CA SER A 164 -19.88 -1.84 23.82
C SER A 164 -21.21 -2.57 23.99
N TYR A 165 -21.41 -3.66 23.24
CA TYR A 165 -22.61 -4.49 23.34
C TYR A 165 -22.74 -5.15 24.73
N ILE A 166 -21.67 -5.77 25.22
CA ILE A 166 -21.65 -6.40 26.55
C ILE A 166 -21.91 -5.34 27.63
N GLY A 167 -21.28 -4.16 27.50
CA GLY A 167 -21.53 -3.04 28.42
C GLY A 167 -22.99 -2.60 28.43
N LEU A 168 -23.64 -2.49 27.29
CA LEU A 168 -25.08 -2.20 27.18
C LEU A 168 -25.93 -3.25 27.87
N ARG A 169 -25.65 -4.54 27.62
CA ARG A 169 -26.36 -5.65 28.27
C ARG A 169 -26.22 -5.64 29.81
N ALA A 170 -25.04 -5.25 30.30
CA ALA A 170 -24.79 -5.11 31.72
C ALA A 170 -25.64 -3.98 32.34
N LEU A 171 -25.77 -2.83 31.65
CA LEU A 171 -26.62 -1.73 32.09
C LEU A 171 -28.12 -2.09 32.06
N ASP A 172 -28.57 -2.80 31.03
CA ASP A 172 -29.93 -3.32 30.97
C ASP A 172 -30.24 -4.21 32.20
N ARG A 173 -29.31 -5.09 32.55
CA ARG A 173 -29.44 -5.96 33.71
C ARG A 173 -29.48 -5.20 35.04
N GLN A 174 -28.65 -4.16 35.17
CA GLN A 174 -28.68 -3.29 36.36
C GLN A 174 -30.01 -2.56 36.47
N LEU A 175 -30.57 -2.09 35.36
CA LEU A 175 -31.89 -1.43 35.34
C LEU A 175 -33.02 -2.38 35.72
N GLU A 176 -32.98 -3.65 35.30
CA GLU A 176 -33.95 -4.67 35.71
C GLU A 176 -33.91 -4.95 37.22
N ILE A 177 -32.70 -4.96 37.81
CA ILE A 177 -32.53 -5.20 39.25
C ILE A 177 -33.03 -3.98 40.08
N ALA A 178 -32.91 -2.75 39.53
CA ALA A 178 -33.28 -1.53 40.21
C ALA A 178 -34.80 -1.23 40.18
N LYS A 179 -35.57 -1.96 39.37
CA LYS A 179 -37.05 -1.89 39.30
C LYS A 179 -37.70 -2.85 40.25
#